data_d2059795454fe4b3ff6ee76f638fb468
#
_entry.id   d2059795454fe4b3ff6ee76f638fb468
#
_cell.length_a   1.000
_cell.length_b   1.000
_cell.length_c   1.000
_cell.angle_alpha   90.00
_cell.angle_beta   90.00
_cell.angle_gamma   90.00
#
_symmetry.space_group_name_H-M   'P 1'
#
loop_
_entity.id
_entity.type
_entity.pdbx_description
1 polymer ?
#
loop_
_entity_poly.entity_id
_entity_poly.type
_entity_poly.pdbx_seq_one_letter_code
_entity_poly.pdbx_strand_id
1 'polypeptide(L)'
;MGAMTTSAPPAGPPPETLTRELLRQLLGPVASPGPLATAVAEEVQCEGYVRRHVTYAVPSGRASAFVCIPDGLTGPAPLVFCHHQHDNEFDLGKSEVCGLRGNPDLAYAAELAQRGFVTLSPDAIGFEDRNGAAGANVTWFELSSRLVLGRTLLADCLQEVSLALDYASTLAEVDPARIGFIGHSYGGRMAMWAPAWDERIRASVSSCGCIPYRDSFARDAGFQAELVVPGFAARFDVEDVLALSLGCEVLLIAAQDDVWSRGADDIDRNLRHRGVEHVDVHRVPGGHEFRPAERELAYDFLAHHLAASR
;
A
#
# COMPACT_ATOMS: atom_id res chain seq x y z
N MET A 1 -17.68 45.97 42.34
CA MET A 1 -17.84 45.03 41.17
C MET A 1 -16.47 44.77 40.60
N GLY A 2 -15.82 43.71 41.04
CA GLY A 2 -14.48 43.31 40.54
C GLY A 2 -14.65 42.49 39.26
N ALA A 3 -13.98 42.91 38.20
CA ALA A 3 -13.91 42.15 36.94
C ALA A 3 -13.08 40.87 37.17
N MET A 4 -13.70 39.70 37.05
CA MET A 4 -12.99 38.43 36.98
C MET A 4 -12.24 38.39 35.64
N THR A 5 -10.92 38.49 35.69
CA THR A 5 -10.06 38.18 34.56
C THR A 5 -10.01 36.66 34.42
N THR A 6 -10.70 36.12 33.43
CA THR A 6 -10.56 34.73 33.03
C THR A 6 -9.21 34.62 32.34
N SER A 7 -8.22 34.03 33.02
CA SER A 7 -6.98 33.62 32.39
C SER A 7 -7.28 32.55 31.31
N ALA A 8 -6.70 32.70 30.12
CA ALA A 8 -6.78 31.68 29.11
C ALA A 8 -6.28 30.33 29.68
N PRO A 9 -6.90 29.19 29.32
CA PRO A 9 -6.41 27.89 29.76
C PRO A 9 -4.95 27.75 29.31
N PRO A 10 -4.11 27.04 30.10
CA PRO A 10 -2.73 26.78 29.71
C PRO A 10 -2.73 26.08 28.33
N ALA A 11 -1.81 26.49 27.46
CA ALA A 11 -1.60 25.83 26.19
C ALA A 11 -1.38 24.33 26.47
N GLY A 12 -2.16 23.48 25.82
CA GLY A 12 -1.96 22.03 25.87
C GLY A 12 -0.53 21.66 25.46
N PRO A 13 -0.07 20.45 25.78
CA PRO A 13 1.24 20.00 25.32
C PRO A 13 1.34 20.20 23.79
N PRO A 14 2.55 20.49 23.26
CA PRO A 14 2.72 20.64 21.82
C PRO A 14 2.18 19.40 21.10
N PRO A 15 1.64 19.54 19.89
CA PRO A 15 1.13 18.41 19.13
C PRO A 15 2.26 17.39 19.00
N GLU A 16 1.95 16.14 19.34
CA GLU A 16 2.89 15.04 19.24
C GLU A 16 3.23 14.78 17.78
N THR A 17 4.49 14.57 17.47
CA THR A 17 4.94 14.24 16.12
C THR A 17 5.02 12.72 15.97
N LEU A 18 4.41 12.17 14.94
CA LEU A 18 4.55 10.75 14.60
C LEU A 18 6.01 10.48 14.20
N THR A 19 6.58 9.44 14.76
CA THR A 19 7.88 8.88 14.37
C THR A 19 7.69 7.43 13.91
N ARG A 20 8.64 6.88 13.16
CA ARG A 20 8.58 5.45 12.79
C ARG A 20 8.56 4.51 13.99
N GLU A 21 9.27 4.85 15.05
CA GLU A 21 9.24 4.06 16.29
C GLU A 21 7.86 4.09 16.93
N LEU A 22 7.26 5.28 17.06
CA LEU A 22 5.92 5.44 17.60
C LEU A 22 4.87 4.76 16.69
N LEU A 23 5.04 4.85 15.36
CA LEU A 23 4.18 4.13 14.42
C LEU A 23 4.23 2.62 14.68
N ARG A 24 5.43 2.04 14.81
CA ARG A 24 5.58 0.60 15.14
C ARG A 24 4.95 0.23 16.49
N GLN A 25 5.07 1.09 17.48
CA GLN A 25 4.43 0.89 18.80
C GLN A 25 2.89 0.89 18.68
N LEU A 26 2.31 1.82 17.92
CA LEU A 26 0.86 1.91 17.68
C LEU A 26 0.32 0.72 16.89
N LEU A 27 1.07 0.26 15.91
CA LEU A 27 0.71 -0.92 15.10
C LEU A 27 0.78 -2.22 15.91
N GLY A 28 1.57 -2.23 16.97
CA GLY A 28 1.79 -3.40 17.82
C GLY A 28 2.88 -4.34 17.30
N PRO A 29 3.20 -5.38 18.08
CA PRO A 29 4.28 -6.29 17.74
C PRO A 29 3.93 -7.14 16.51
N VAL A 30 4.91 -7.36 15.65
CA VAL A 30 4.84 -8.31 14.54
C VAL A 30 5.55 -9.62 14.91
N ALA A 31 5.11 -10.72 14.33
CA ALA A 31 5.77 -12.00 14.55
C ALA A 31 7.15 -12.03 13.88
N SER A 32 8.13 -12.65 14.52
CA SER A 32 9.44 -12.84 13.90
C SER A 32 9.31 -13.74 12.67
N PRO A 33 9.85 -13.32 11.52
CA PRO A 33 9.84 -14.16 10.33
C PRO A 33 10.76 -15.36 10.56
N GLY A 34 10.28 -16.54 10.12
CA GLY A 34 11.13 -17.72 9.96
C GLY A 34 11.98 -17.63 8.68
N PRO A 35 12.67 -18.71 8.31
CA PRO A 35 13.34 -18.81 7.01
C PRO A 35 12.34 -18.56 5.86
N LEU A 36 12.74 -17.84 4.84
CA LEU A 36 11.85 -17.41 3.74
C LEU A 36 11.23 -18.55 2.92
N ALA A 37 11.75 -19.76 2.97
CA ALA A 37 11.24 -21.01 2.39
C ALA A 37 10.36 -20.80 1.14
N THR A 38 11.01 -20.51 0.01
CA THR A 38 10.35 -20.18 -1.27
C THR A 38 10.13 -21.40 -2.13
N ALA A 39 9.08 -21.38 -2.97
CA ALA A 39 8.87 -22.35 -4.02
C ALA A 39 8.25 -21.68 -5.26
N VAL A 40 8.67 -22.10 -6.45
CA VAL A 40 8.01 -21.77 -7.71
C VAL A 40 7.06 -22.93 -8.03
N ALA A 41 5.77 -22.62 -8.11
CA ALA A 41 4.73 -23.61 -8.39
C ALA A 41 4.48 -23.76 -9.89
N GLU A 42 4.54 -22.66 -10.64
CA GLU A 42 4.27 -22.61 -12.07
C GLU A 42 5.04 -21.48 -12.73
N GLU A 43 5.38 -21.65 -14.01
CA GLU A 43 5.92 -20.59 -14.86
C GLU A 43 5.18 -20.61 -16.20
N VAL A 44 4.67 -19.46 -16.64
CA VAL A 44 3.87 -19.32 -17.87
C VAL A 44 4.43 -18.19 -18.71
N GLN A 45 4.71 -18.46 -20.00
CA GLN A 45 5.04 -17.42 -20.95
C GLN A 45 3.78 -16.60 -21.28
N CYS A 46 3.85 -15.30 -21.10
CA CYS A 46 2.84 -14.32 -21.46
C CYS A 46 3.34 -13.41 -22.60
N GLU A 47 2.52 -12.48 -23.05
CA GLU A 47 2.93 -11.51 -24.06
C GLU A 47 3.88 -10.47 -23.44
N GLY A 48 5.17 -10.55 -23.78
CA GLY A 48 6.21 -9.62 -23.35
C GLY A 48 6.82 -9.90 -21.97
N TYR A 49 6.40 -10.96 -21.27
CA TYR A 49 6.94 -11.33 -19.95
C TYR A 49 6.69 -12.81 -19.61
N VAL A 50 7.45 -13.30 -18.64
CA VAL A 50 7.19 -14.59 -17.98
C VAL A 50 6.49 -14.32 -16.65
N ARG A 51 5.38 -15.02 -16.37
CA ARG A 51 4.72 -15.01 -15.07
C ARG A 51 5.07 -16.25 -14.28
N ARG A 52 5.65 -16.06 -13.08
CA ARG A 52 5.92 -17.13 -12.11
C ARG A 52 4.89 -17.09 -10.99
N HIS A 53 4.24 -18.23 -10.72
CA HIS A 53 3.47 -18.40 -9.48
C HIS A 53 4.43 -18.88 -8.39
N VAL A 54 4.56 -18.10 -7.33
CA VAL A 54 5.50 -18.35 -6.25
C VAL A 54 4.80 -18.40 -4.91
N THR A 55 5.36 -19.18 -4.00
CA THR A 55 4.95 -19.17 -2.60
C THR A 55 6.15 -19.00 -1.70
N TYR A 56 5.99 -18.27 -0.59
CA TYR A 56 7.03 -18.09 0.43
C TYR A 56 6.43 -18.08 1.83
N ALA A 57 7.25 -18.41 2.83
CA ALA A 57 6.80 -18.45 4.22
C ALA A 57 6.59 -17.04 4.75
N VAL A 58 5.48 -16.84 5.45
CA VAL A 58 5.15 -15.64 6.23
C VAL A 58 4.64 -16.05 7.60
N PRO A 59 4.65 -15.18 8.62
CA PRO A 59 4.19 -15.53 9.96
C PRO A 59 2.74 -16.02 10.01
N SER A 60 1.88 -15.57 9.11
CA SER A 60 0.49 -16.02 8.97
C SER A 60 0.33 -17.34 8.20
N GLY A 61 1.44 -17.98 7.76
CA GLY A 61 1.43 -19.23 7.01
C GLY A 61 2.27 -19.18 5.75
N ARG A 62 1.65 -19.20 4.58
CA ARG A 62 2.30 -19.04 3.27
C ARG A 62 1.64 -17.93 2.48
N ALA A 63 2.43 -17.02 1.96
CA ALA A 63 2.01 -16.10 0.93
C ALA A 63 2.03 -16.80 -0.43
N SER A 64 1.07 -16.43 -1.28
CA SER A 64 0.99 -16.80 -2.69
C SER A 64 1.12 -15.53 -3.51
N ALA A 65 1.95 -15.51 -4.54
CA ALA A 65 2.20 -14.32 -5.33
C ALA A 65 2.46 -14.65 -6.80
N PHE A 66 2.20 -13.70 -7.69
CA PHE A 66 2.75 -13.70 -9.03
C PHE A 66 3.96 -12.77 -9.13
N VAL A 67 5.01 -13.25 -9.79
CA VAL A 67 6.15 -12.44 -10.25
C VAL A 67 6.08 -12.39 -11.76
N CYS A 68 5.96 -11.19 -12.34
CA CYS A 68 6.05 -11.03 -13.79
C CYS A 68 7.41 -10.44 -14.13
N ILE A 69 8.16 -11.14 -14.99
CA ILE A 69 9.53 -10.81 -15.37
C ILE A 69 9.54 -10.46 -16.85
N PRO A 70 9.91 -9.24 -17.24
CA PRO A 70 9.97 -8.80 -18.62
C PRO A 70 10.84 -9.70 -19.48
N ASP A 71 10.42 -9.95 -20.72
CA ASP A 71 11.27 -10.62 -21.70
C ASP A 71 12.47 -9.76 -22.11
N GLY A 72 13.59 -10.38 -22.42
CA GLY A 72 14.75 -9.71 -23.00
C GLY A 72 15.51 -8.78 -22.06
N LEU A 73 15.39 -8.94 -20.73
CA LEU A 73 16.19 -8.18 -19.77
C LEU A 73 17.68 -8.37 -20.04
N THR A 74 18.44 -7.27 -20.08
CA THR A 74 19.91 -7.28 -20.25
C THR A 74 20.66 -7.13 -18.92
N GLY A 75 19.93 -6.98 -17.82
CA GLY A 75 20.43 -6.85 -16.45
C GLY A 75 19.29 -6.69 -15.48
N PRO A 76 19.56 -6.49 -14.17
CA PRO A 76 18.52 -6.29 -13.17
C PRO A 76 17.64 -5.08 -13.48
N ALA A 77 16.34 -5.25 -13.40
CA ALA A 77 15.31 -4.23 -13.65
C ALA A 77 14.71 -3.70 -12.36
N PRO A 78 14.08 -2.51 -12.36
CA PRO A 78 13.33 -2.01 -11.21
C PRO A 78 12.21 -2.98 -10.85
N LEU A 79 11.96 -3.12 -9.55
CA LEU A 79 10.82 -3.88 -9.03
C LEU A 79 9.64 -2.93 -8.75
N VAL A 80 8.43 -3.34 -9.10
CA VAL A 80 7.21 -2.70 -8.60
C VAL A 80 6.36 -3.71 -7.85
N PHE A 81 6.11 -3.44 -6.57
CA PHE A 81 5.13 -4.17 -5.77
C PHE A 81 3.73 -3.70 -6.17
N CYS A 82 2.88 -4.60 -6.64
CA CYS A 82 1.54 -4.31 -7.12
C CYS A 82 0.51 -4.89 -6.14
N HIS A 83 -0.11 -4.03 -5.32
CA HIS A 83 -1.09 -4.44 -4.32
C HIS A 83 -2.50 -4.33 -4.89
N HIS A 84 -3.27 -5.43 -4.85
CA HIS A 84 -4.64 -5.49 -5.36
C HIS A 84 -5.63 -4.68 -4.51
N GLN A 85 -6.83 -4.44 -5.05
CA GLN A 85 -7.94 -3.80 -4.36
C GLN A 85 -8.68 -4.78 -3.41
N HIS A 86 -9.71 -4.28 -2.72
CA HIS A 86 -10.55 -5.06 -1.81
C HIS A 86 -11.91 -5.41 -2.44
N ASP A 87 -12.70 -4.41 -2.81
CA ASP A 87 -14.06 -4.43 -3.37
C ASP A 87 -15.02 -5.49 -2.78
N ASN A 88 -14.77 -6.00 -1.58
CA ASN A 88 -15.43 -7.15 -0.95
C ASN A 88 -15.38 -8.45 -1.79
N GLU A 89 -14.47 -8.53 -2.75
CA GLU A 89 -14.23 -9.67 -3.63
C GLU A 89 -13.04 -10.50 -3.12
N PHE A 90 -13.26 -11.25 -2.05
CA PHE A 90 -12.20 -12.02 -1.38
C PHE A 90 -11.62 -13.16 -2.22
N ASP A 91 -12.29 -13.55 -3.31
CA ASP A 91 -11.80 -14.55 -4.28
C ASP A 91 -10.87 -13.95 -5.35
N LEU A 92 -10.62 -12.63 -5.29
CA LEU A 92 -9.69 -11.91 -6.16
C LEU A 92 -8.54 -11.34 -5.32
N GLY A 93 -7.36 -11.32 -5.91
CA GLY A 93 -6.14 -10.79 -5.31
C GLY A 93 -5.10 -10.60 -6.39
N LYS A 94 -4.00 -11.35 -6.34
CA LYS A 94 -2.92 -11.33 -7.35
C LYS A 94 -3.40 -11.56 -8.78
N SER A 95 -4.47 -12.36 -8.96
CA SER A 95 -5.01 -12.68 -10.28
C SER A 95 -5.57 -11.44 -10.99
N GLU A 96 -6.18 -10.50 -10.26
CA GLU A 96 -6.75 -9.30 -10.85
C GLU A 96 -5.67 -8.36 -11.37
N VAL A 97 -4.66 -8.06 -10.56
CA VAL A 97 -3.59 -7.15 -10.96
C VAL A 97 -2.67 -7.72 -12.04
N CYS A 98 -2.72 -9.03 -12.24
CA CYS A 98 -2.05 -9.72 -13.35
C CYS A 98 -2.94 -9.95 -14.58
N GLY A 99 -4.18 -9.44 -14.59
CA GLY A 99 -5.10 -9.51 -15.72
C GLY A 99 -5.65 -10.91 -16.02
N LEU A 100 -5.69 -11.82 -15.03
CA LEU A 100 -6.19 -13.19 -15.21
C LEU A 100 -7.67 -13.31 -14.89
N ARG A 101 -8.17 -12.50 -13.97
CA ARG A 101 -9.55 -12.49 -13.48
C ARG A 101 -9.91 -11.07 -13.05
N GLY A 102 -11.18 -10.82 -12.77
CA GLY A 102 -11.67 -9.54 -12.24
C GLY A 102 -11.74 -8.44 -13.30
N ASN A 103 -11.48 -7.22 -12.87
CA ASN A 103 -11.56 -6.02 -13.72
C ASN A 103 -10.29 -5.86 -14.57
N PRO A 104 -10.38 -5.90 -15.93
CA PRO A 104 -9.21 -5.74 -16.81
C PRO A 104 -8.52 -4.38 -16.66
N ASP A 105 -9.21 -3.33 -16.20
CA ASP A 105 -8.60 -2.04 -15.92
C ASP A 105 -7.67 -2.04 -14.69
N LEU A 106 -7.62 -3.14 -13.95
CA LEU A 106 -6.72 -3.30 -12.82
C LEU A 106 -5.52 -4.23 -13.10
N ALA A 107 -5.26 -4.55 -14.36
CA ALA A 107 -4.15 -5.41 -14.78
C ALA A 107 -2.77 -4.71 -14.75
N TYR A 108 -2.56 -3.76 -13.85
CA TYR A 108 -1.36 -2.91 -13.83
C TYR A 108 -0.05 -3.67 -13.55
N ALA A 109 -0.08 -4.85 -12.94
CA ALA A 109 1.13 -5.65 -12.80
C ALA A 109 1.60 -6.24 -14.15
N ALA A 110 0.66 -6.71 -14.97
CA ALA A 110 0.96 -7.20 -16.32
C ALA A 110 1.41 -6.04 -17.24
N GLU A 111 0.70 -4.90 -17.18
CA GLU A 111 1.03 -3.72 -17.99
C GLU A 111 2.43 -3.15 -17.64
N LEU A 112 2.80 -3.11 -16.36
CA LEU A 112 4.14 -2.70 -15.92
C LEU A 112 5.22 -3.70 -16.34
N ALA A 113 4.93 -5.01 -16.31
CA ALA A 113 5.87 -6.01 -16.79
C ALA A 113 6.17 -5.84 -18.29
N GLN A 114 5.15 -5.56 -19.11
CA GLN A 114 5.33 -5.24 -20.53
C GLN A 114 6.13 -3.95 -20.77
N ARG A 115 6.23 -3.08 -19.77
CA ARG A 115 7.01 -1.83 -19.78
C ARG A 115 8.43 -1.98 -19.24
N GLY A 116 8.85 -3.20 -18.89
CA GLY A 116 10.22 -3.49 -18.46
C GLY A 116 10.45 -3.47 -16.95
N PHE A 117 9.40 -3.41 -16.13
CA PHE A 117 9.49 -3.58 -14.68
C PHE A 117 9.32 -5.04 -14.29
N VAL A 118 10.12 -5.54 -13.37
CA VAL A 118 9.74 -6.76 -12.65
C VAL A 118 8.59 -6.39 -11.70
N THR A 119 7.49 -7.15 -11.73
CA THR A 119 6.38 -6.90 -10.81
C THR A 119 6.20 -8.05 -9.84
N LEU A 120 5.81 -7.75 -8.60
CA LEU A 120 5.48 -8.72 -7.57
C LEU A 120 4.10 -8.40 -7.00
N SER A 121 3.19 -9.36 -7.10
CA SER A 121 1.80 -9.21 -6.70
C SER A 121 1.40 -10.35 -5.76
N PRO A 122 1.54 -10.21 -4.44
CA PRO A 122 1.05 -11.21 -3.50
C PRO A 122 -0.44 -11.04 -3.21
N ASP A 123 -1.09 -12.13 -2.80
CA ASP A 123 -2.38 -12.05 -2.14
C ASP A 123 -2.23 -11.45 -0.75
N ALA A 124 -3.03 -10.45 -0.44
CA ALA A 124 -3.15 -9.95 0.91
C ALA A 124 -3.77 -11.02 1.84
N ILE A 125 -3.61 -10.82 3.15
CA ILE A 125 -4.20 -11.71 4.17
C ILE A 125 -5.72 -11.77 3.96
N GLY A 126 -6.26 -12.97 3.77
CA GLY A 126 -7.68 -13.22 3.59
C GLY A 126 -8.18 -13.13 2.14
N PHE A 127 -7.30 -12.97 1.15
CA PHE A 127 -7.69 -12.88 -0.25
C PHE A 127 -7.18 -14.07 -1.08
N GLU A 128 -7.88 -14.39 -2.15
CA GLU A 128 -7.64 -15.41 -3.17
C GLU A 128 -7.14 -16.74 -2.58
N ASP A 129 -5.90 -17.14 -2.80
CA ASP A 129 -5.35 -18.39 -2.24
C ASP A 129 -5.28 -18.39 -0.70
N ARG A 130 -5.50 -17.25 -0.06
CA ARG A 130 -5.44 -17.05 1.39
C ARG A 130 -6.81 -16.77 2.02
N ASN A 131 -7.90 -16.82 1.22
CA ASN A 131 -9.27 -16.57 1.70
C ASN A 131 -9.74 -17.67 2.69
N GLY A 132 -9.31 -18.91 2.52
CA GLY A 132 -9.71 -20.03 3.39
C GLY A 132 -11.20 -20.33 3.32
N ALA A 133 -11.72 -21.04 4.35
CA ALA A 133 -13.13 -21.43 4.42
C ALA A 133 -14.03 -20.39 5.11
N ALA A 134 -13.50 -19.25 5.53
CA ALA A 134 -14.22 -18.28 6.36
C ALA A 134 -15.15 -17.33 5.53
N GLY A 135 -14.98 -17.27 4.20
CA GLY A 135 -15.79 -16.44 3.32
C GLY A 135 -15.79 -14.95 3.74
N ALA A 136 -16.93 -14.29 3.67
CA ALA A 136 -17.05 -12.86 4.01
C ALA A 136 -16.73 -12.49 5.47
N ASN A 137 -16.58 -13.47 6.36
CA ASN A 137 -16.18 -13.23 7.75
C ASN A 137 -14.66 -13.24 7.94
N VAL A 138 -13.87 -13.53 6.90
CA VAL A 138 -12.41 -13.64 7.01
C VAL A 138 -11.79 -12.37 7.57
N THR A 139 -12.13 -11.23 7.01
CA THR A 139 -11.57 -9.93 7.43
C THR A 139 -11.91 -9.62 8.89
N TRP A 140 -13.15 -9.88 9.32
CA TRP A 140 -13.54 -9.68 10.71
C TRP A 140 -12.77 -10.61 11.66
N PHE A 141 -12.57 -11.86 11.27
CA PHE A 141 -11.78 -12.83 12.05
C PHE A 141 -10.30 -12.40 12.13
N GLU A 142 -9.73 -12.02 10.99
CA GLU A 142 -8.32 -11.58 10.91
C GLU A 142 -8.08 -10.31 11.75
N LEU A 143 -9.00 -9.33 11.69
CA LEU A 143 -8.95 -8.14 12.52
C LEU A 143 -9.09 -8.47 14.01
N SER A 144 -10.19 -9.12 14.39
CA SER A 144 -10.55 -9.30 15.79
C SER A 144 -9.56 -10.20 16.54
N SER A 145 -9.07 -11.25 15.91
CA SER A 145 -8.06 -12.15 16.49
C SER A 145 -6.76 -11.42 16.83
N ARG A 146 -6.35 -10.45 16.01
CA ARG A 146 -5.15 -9.65 16.27
C ARG A 146 -5.39 -8.62 17.36
N LEU A 147 -6.52 -7.92 17.34
CA LEU A 147 -6.84 -6.91 18.34
C LEU A 147 -6.89 -7.52 19.74
N VAL A 148 -7.43 -8.72 19.91
CA VAL A 148 -7.43 -9.44 21.20
C VAL A 148 -6.01 -9.75 21.69
N LEU A 149 -5.05 -9.89 20.78
CA LEU A 149 -3.64 -10.13 21.09
C LEU A 149 -2.82 -8.82 21.19
N GLY A 150 -3.45 -7.64 21.14
CA GLY A 150 -2.75 -6.35 21.17
C GLY A 150 -1.94 -6.06 19.90
N ARG A 151 -2.36 -6.61 18.76
CA ARG A 151 -1.75 -6.44 17.43
C ARG A 151 -2.75 -5.80 16.49
N THR A 152 -2.27 -5.28 15.35
CA THR A 152 -3.14 -4.83 14.27
C THR A 152 -2.98 -5.70 13.03
N LEU A 153 -4.04 -5.80 12.23
CA LEU A 153 -3.96 -6.48 10.95
C LEU A 153 -3.01 -5.72 9.99
N LEU A 154 -3.03 -4.38 10.06
CA LEU A 154 -2.14 -3.53 9.28
C LEU A 154 -0.65 -3.83 9.52
N ALA A 155 -0.24 -4.07 10.78
CA ALA A 155 1.15 -4.42 11.09
C ALA A 155 1.59 -5.70 10.38
N ASP A 156 0.74 -6.73 10.40
CA ASP A 156 1.03 -7.98 9.72
C ASP A 156 1.06 -7.80 8.19
N CYS A 157 0.13 -7.04 7.62
CA CYS A 157 0.13 -6.72 6.18
C CYS A 157 1.42 -5.99 5.75
N LEU A 158 1.85 -4.99 6.53
CA LEU A 158 3.08 -4.24 6.24
C LEU A 158 4.34 -5.12 6.42
N GLN A 159 4.35 -6.00 7.42
CA GLN A 159 5.43 -6.96 7.57
C GLN A 159 5.51 -7.91 6.37
N GLU A 160 4.38 -8.38 5.86
CA GLU A 160 4.35 -9.25 4.68
C GLU A 160 4.79 -8.52 3.40
N VAL A 161 4.54 -7.21 3.29
CA VAL A 161 5.16 -6.38 2.24
C VAL A 161 6.69 -6.47 2.35
N SER A 162 7.27 -6.25 3.54
CA SER A 162 8.73 -6.35 3.72
C SER A 162 9.27 -7.74 3.37
N LEU A 163 8.59 -8.80 3.76
CA LEU A 163 8.99 -10.19 3.44
C LEU A 163 8.90 -10.48 1.94
N ALA A 164 7.90 -9.92 1.26
CA ALA A 164 7.79 -10.00 -0.19
C ALA A 164 8.96 -9.28 -0.89
N LEU A 165 9.36 -8.13 -0.38
CA LEU A 165 10.54 -7.40 -0.87
C LEU A 165 11.85 -8.15 -0.56
N ASP A 166 11.93 -8.83 0.60
CA ASP A 166 13.06 -9.71 0.91
C ASP A 166 13.16 -10.83 -0.12
N TYR A 167 12.03 -11.48 -0.45
CA TYR A 167 11.98 -12.50 -1.49
C TYR A 167 12.41 -11.92 -2.84
N ALA A 168 11.80 -10.82 -3.28
CA ALA A 168 12.10 -10.22 -4.57
C ALA A 168 13.58 -9.83 -4.70
N SER A 169 14.19 -9.37 -3.61
CA SER A 169 15.62 -9.02 -3.58
C SER A 169 16.56 -10.21 -3.76
N THR A 170 16.06 -11.44 -3.68
CA THR A 170 16.85 -12.65 -4.00
C THR A 170 16.85 -12.99 -5.50
N LEU A 171 15.98 -12.37 -6.29
CA LEU A 171 15.85 -12.63 -7.71
C LEU A 171 16.96 -11.90 -8.49
N ALA A 172 17.64 -12.61 -9.39
CA ALA A 172 18.70 -12.03 -10.21
C ALA A 172 18.20 -10.95 -11.20
N GLU A 173 16.91 -11.00 -11.52
CA GLU A 173 16.23 -10.07 -12.41
C GLU A 173 15.87 -8.74 -11.75
N VAL A 174 15.99 -8.63 -10.42
CA VAL A 174 15.57 -7.46 -9.62
C VAL A 174 16.76 -6.61 -9.21
N ASP A 175 16.66 -5.30 -9.43
CA ASP A 175 17.54 -4.31 -8.81
C ASP A 175 16.96 -3.85 -7.46
N PRO A 176 17.51 -4.28 -6.33
CA PRO A 176 16.97 -3.98 -5.01
C PRO A 176 17.12 -2.51 -4.58
N ALA A 177 17.85 -1.69 -5.34
CA ALA A 177 17.98 -0.25 -5.09
C ALA A 177 16.83 0.56 -5.75
N ARG A 178 16.05 -0.08 -6.66
CA ARG A 178 14.99 0.56 -7.43
C ARG A 178 13.66 -0.15 -7.21
N ILE A 179 13.06 0.06 -6.05
CA ILE A 179 11.78 -0.56 -5.65
C ILE A 179 10.68 0.48 -5.64
N GLY A 180 9.61 0.19 -6.37
CA GLY A 180 8.36 0.94 -6.36
C GLY A 180 7.20 0.17 -5.74
N PHE A 181 6.13 0.89 -5.45
CA PHE A 181 4.87 0.36 -4.96
C PHE A 181 3.71 1.00 -5.73
N ILE A 182 2.70 0.23 -6.09
CA ILE A 182 1.47 0.74 -6.71
C ILE A 182 0.27 -0.03 -6.21
N GLY A 183 -0.85 0.66 -6.03
CA GLY A 183 -2.12 0.02 -5.75
C GLY A 183 -3.31 0.94 -5.96
N HIS A 184 -4.46 0.33 -6.17
CA HIS A 184 -5.75 0.99 -6.29
C HIS A 184 -6.62 0.66 -5.08
N SER A 185 -7.47 1.61 -4.62
CA SER A 185 -8.40 1.39 -3.52
C SER A 185 -7.69 0.93 -2.23
N TYR A 186 -7.90 -0.28 -1.75
CA TYR A 186 -7.15 -0.87 -0.63
C TYR A 186 -5.65 -0.89 -0.91
N GLY A 187 -5.24 -1.31 -2.11
CA GLY A 187 -3.84 -1.24 -2.54
C GLY A 187 -3.30 0.19 -2.53
N GLY A 188 -4.13 1.18 -2.88
CA GLY A 188 -3.79 2.60 -2.79
C GLY A 188 -3.59 3.06 -1.35
N ARG A 189 -4.37 2.56 -0.40
CA ARG A 189 -4.14 2.80 1.04
C ARG A 189 -2.83 2.19 1.49
N MET A 190 -2.55 0.95 1.11
CA MET A 190 -1.28 0.31 1.43
C MET A 190 -0.08 1.05 0.84
N ALA A 191 -0.24 1.67 -0.34
CA ALA A 191 0.78 2.48 -0.99
C ALA A 191 1.18 3.73 -0.18
N MET A 192 0.31 4.25 0.69
CA MET A 192 0.65 5.33 1.62
C MET A 192 1.40 4.85 2.86
N TRP A 193 1.10 3.64 3.34
CA TRP A 193 1.67 3.10 4.57
C TRP A 193 3.00 2.37 4.35
N ALA A 194 3.12 1.67 3.22
CA ALA A 194 4.28 0.83 2.94
C ALA A 194 5.62 1.60 2.93
N PRO A 195 5.75 2.81 2.35
CA PRO A 195 7.01 3.57 2.38
C PRO A 195 7.37 4.10 3.78
N ALA A 196 6.38 4.37 4.63
CA ALA A 196 6.62 4.75 6.02
C ALA A 196 7.14 3.57 6.86
N TRP A 197 6.82 2.34 6.45
CA TRP A 197 7.24 1.09 7.09
C TRP A 197 8.57 0.56 6.57
N ASP A 198 8.76 0.53 5.24
CA ASP A 198 9.93 -0.05 4.57
C ASP A 198 10.64 0.98 3.67
N GLU A 199 11.82 1.41 4.10
CA GLU A 199 12.61 2.46 3.45
C GLU A 199 13.22 2.04 2.11
N ARG A 200 13.10 0.78 1.70
CA ARG A 200 13.55 0.32 0.38
C ARG A 200 12.68 0.84 -0.75
N ILE A 201 11.42 1.21 -0.47
CA ILE A 201 10.49 1.74 -1.46
C ILE A 201 10.90 3.17 -1.79
N ARG A 202 11.15 3.45 -3.08
CA ARG A 202 11.65 4.73 -3.60
C ARG A 202 10.60 5.56 -4.32
N ALA A 203 9.58 4.90 -4.87
CA ALA A 203 8.44 5.54 -5.51
C ALA A 203 7.16 4.79 -5.14
N SER A 204 6.09 5.50 -4.82
CA SER A 204 4.81 4.88 -4.44
C SER A 204 3.64 5.60 -5.09
N VAL A 205 2.69 4.84 -5.62
CA VAL A 205 1.48 5.37 -6.26
C VAL A 205 0.24 4.84 -5.58
N SER A 206 -0.55 5.75 -5.02
CA SER A 206 -1.87 5.49 -4.45
C SER A 206 -2.96 5.96 -5.40
N SER A 207 -3.75 5.05 -5.94
CA SER A 207 -4.95 5.38 -6.73
C SER A 207 -6.21 5.18 -5.88
N CYS A 208 -7.03 6.22 -5.74
CA CYS A 208 -8.33 6.18 -5.06
C CYS A 208 -8.28 5.56 -3.64
N GLY A 209 -7.23 5.87 -2.87
CA GLY A 209 -7.02 5.30 -1.53
C GLY A 209 -6.70 6.33 -0.45
N CYS A 210 -6.70 7.63 -0.76
CA CYS A 210 -6.12 8.63 0.13
C CYS A 210 -7.11 9.27 1.13
N ILE A 211 -8.27 8.67 1.39
CA ILE A 211 -9.21 9.22 2.40
C ILE A 211 -8.54 9.24 3.78
N PRO A 212 -8.50 10.39 4.48
CA PRO A 212 -8.00 10.47 5.85
C PRO A 212 -8.97 9.81 6.86
N TYR A 213 -8.44 9.44 8.02
CA TYR A 213 -9.25 8.84 9.08
C TYR A 213 -10.39 9.76 9.53
N ARG A 214 -10.17 11.07 9.62
CA ARG A 214 -11.21 12.05 9.98
C ARG A 214 -12.43 12.01 9.07
N ASP A 215 -12.22 11.77 7.76
CA ASP A 215 -13.30 11.68 6.77
C ASP A 215 -13.93 10.27 6.73
N SER A 216 -13.19 9.25 7.15
CA SER A 216 -13.67 7.86 7.26
C SER A 216 -14.71 7.69 8.40
N PHE A 217 -14.85 8.63 9.32
CA PHE A 217 -15.94 8.63 10.31
C PHE A 217 -17.30 8.98 9.70
N ALA A 218 -17.36 9.46 8.46
CA ALA A 218 -18.60 9.63 7.74
C ALA A 218 -19.22 8.25 7.40
N ARG A 219 -20.57 8.14 7.54
CA ARG A 219 -21.27 6.86 7.38
C ARG A 219 -21.22 6.29 5.98
N ASP A 220 -21.00 7.12 4.98
CA ASP A 220 -20.89 6.75 3.58
C ASP A 220 -19.50 6.25 3.17
N ALA A 221 -18.48 6.48 4.01
CA ALA A 221 -17.11 6.03 3.79
C ALA A 221 -16.78 4.79 4.64
N GLY A 222 -16.80 4.94 5.96
CA GLY A 222 -16.45 3.87 6.90
C GLY A 222 -14.97 3.50 6.91
N PHE A 223 -14.66 2.41 7.59
CA PHE A 223 -13.30 1.91 7.78
C PHE A 223 -13.12 0.54 7.13
N GLN A 224 -11.99 0.34 6.47
CA GLN A 224 -11.53 -1.00 6.13
C GLN A 224 -10.90 -1.65 7.36
N ALA A 225 -11.21 -2.93 7.58
CA ALA A 225 -10.73 -3.65 8.75
C ALA A 225 -9.20 -3.75 8.82
N GLU A 226 -8.56 -3.84 7.66
CA GLU A 226 -7.10 -3.89 7.53
C GLU A 226 -6.41 -2.63 8.06
N LEU A 227 -7.12 -1.50 8.06
CA LEU A 227 -6.57 -0.19 8.46
C LEU A 227 -7.02 0.24 9.86
N VAL A 228 -7.64 -0.64 10.62
CA VAL A 228 -8.05 -0.34 12.00
C VAL A 228 -6.83 -0.39 12.93
N VAL A 229 -6.40 0.78 13.39
CA VAL A 229 -5.32 0.95 14.37
C VAL A 229 -5.88 1.65 15.61
N PRO A 230 -6.04 0.93 16.74
CA PRO A 230 -6.63 1.50 17.94
C PRO A 230 -5.88 2.74 18.45
N GLY A 231 -6.60 3.83 18.66
CA GLY A 231 -6.05 5.09 19.18
C GLY A 231 -5.27 5.94 18.17
N PHE A 232 -5.01 5.45 16.95
CA PHE A 232 -4.27 6.23 15.95
C PHE A 232 -4.97 7.52 15.58
N ALA A 233 -6.22 7.45 15.14
CA ALA A 233 -6.99 8.60 14.67
C ALA A 233 -7.34 9.63 15.79
N ALA A 234 -7.08 9.33 17.05
CA ALA A 234 -7.19 10.30 18.14
C ALA A 234 -5.99 11.27 18.20
N ARG A 235 -4.90 10.98 17.49
CA ARG A 235 -3.62 11.70 17.58
C ARG A 235 -3.04 12.08 16.23
N PHE A 236 -3.26 11.25 15.21
CA PHE A 236 -2.62 11.30 13.89
C PHE A 236 -3.63 11.04 12.78
N ASP A 237 -3.23 11.40 11.57
CA ASP A 237 -3.96 11.04 10.34
C ASP A 237 -2.97 10.62 9.22
N VAL A 238 -3.47 10.40 8.02
CA VAL A 238 -2.66 9.89 6.89
C VAL A 238 -1.50 10.83 6.52
N GLU A 239 -1.65 12.15 6.72
CA GLU A 239 -0.57 13.12 6.48
C GLU A 239 0.64 12.89 7.39
N ASP A 240 0.42 12.37 8.60
CA ASP A 240 1.50 12.03 9.52
C ASP A 240 2.28 10.80 9.02
N VAL A 241 1.57 9.84 8.45
CA VAL A 241 2.18 8.65 7.83
C VAL A 241 2.96 9.03 6.56
N LEU A 242 2.34 9.82 5.67
CA LEU A 242 2.98 10.30 4.45
C LEU A 242 4.25 11.11 4.74
N ALA A 243 4.24 11.92 5.80
CA ALA A 243 5.44 12.68 6.20
C ALA A 243 6.60 11.77 6.67
N LEU A 244 6.35 10.52 7.03
CA LEU A 244 7.40 9.55 7.38
C LEU A 244 8.05 8.88 6.17
N SER A 245 7.48 9.01 4.96
CA SER A 245 7.94 8.34 3.74
C SER A 245 9.19 9.00 3.13
N LEU A 246 10.10 9.50 3.97
CA LEU A 246 11.32 10.18 3.55
C LEU A 246 12.19 9.29 2.67
N GLY A 247 12.59 9.82 1.50
CA GLY A 247 13.38 9.09 0.50
C GLY A 247 12.54 8.23 -0.45
N CYS A 248 11.20 8.35 -0.37
CA CYS A 248 10.25 7.81 -1.32
C CYS A 248 9.42 8.96 -1.90
N GLU A 249 9.35 9.06 -3.20
CA GLU A 249 8.42 9.96 -3.88
C GLU A 249 7.04 9.31 -3.95
N VAL A 250 6.00 10.05 -3.56
CA VAL A 250 4.63 9.51 -3.45
C VAL A 250 3.68 10.29 -4.34
N LEU A 251 2.93 9.59 -5.19
CA LEU A 251 1.85 10.14 -6.00
C LEU A 251 0.50 9.66 -5.47
N LEU A 252 -0.37 10.59 -5.10
CA LEU A 252 -1.76 10.33 -4.75
C LEU A 252 -2.65 10.72 -5.95
N ILE A 253 -3.26 9.76 -6.62
CA ILE A 253 -4.25 9.97 -7.67
C ILE A 253 -5.62 9.91 -7.02
N ALA A 254 -6.29 11.07 -6.95
CA ALA A 254 -7.52 11.25 -6.18
C ALA A 254 -8.67 11.69 -7.10
N ALA A 255 -9.63 10.81 -7.34
CA ALA A 255 -10.78 11.09 -8.17
C ALA A 255 -11.78 12.04 -7.48
N GLN A 256 -12.41 12.93 -8.25
CA GLN A 256 -13.23 14.03 -7.70
C GLN A 256 -14.55 13.53 -7.11
N ASP A 257 -15.13 12.49 -7.71
CA ASP A 257 -16.44 11.94 -7.33
C ASP A 257 -16.31 10.64 -6.52
N ASP A 258 -15.10 10.34 -6.03
CA ASP A 258 -14.79 9.14 -5.25
C ASP A 258 -14.76 9.43 -3.76
N VAL A 259 -15.53 8.66 -2.98
CA VAL A 259 -15.58 8.78 -1.52
C VAL A 259 -14.22 8.45 -0.87
N TRP A 260 -13.46 7.53 -1.45
CA TRP A 260 -12.16 7.09 -0.95
C TRP A 260 -11.00 8.04 -1.30
N SER A 261 -11.32 9.09 -2.09
CA SER A 261 -10.44 10.21 -2.43
C SER A 261 -10.85 11.52 -1.73
N ARG A 262 -11.87 11.46 -0.86
CA ARG A 262 -12.31 12.61 -0.04
C ARG A 262 -11.16 13.09 0.84
N GLY A 263 -11.06 14.39 1.04
CA GLY A 263 -10.00 14.99 1.86
C GLY A 263 -8.64 15.15 1.18
N ALA A 264 -8.47 14.72 -0.08
CA ALA A 264 -7.20 14.83 -0.80
C ALA A 264 -6.63 16.25 -0.85
N ASP A 265 -7.50 17.26 -1.06
CA ASP A 265 -7.08 18.68 -1.09
C ASP A 265 -6.62 19.17 0.30
N ASP A 266 -7.19 18.63 1.38
CA ASP A 266 -6.75 18.93 2.73
C ASP A 266 -5.43 18.23 3.06
N ILE A 267 -5.24 17.00 2.59
CA ILE A 267 -3.96 16.29 2.67
C ILE A 267 -2.86 17.12 2.00
N ASP A 268 -3.06 17.54 0.75
CA ASP A 268 -2.08 18.36 0.01
C ASP A 268 -1.75 19.64 0.76
N ARG A 269 -2.77 20.38 1.20
CA ARG A 269 -2.60 21.62 1.96
C ARG A 269 -1.82 21.41 3.25
N ASN A 270 -2.17 20.38 4.01
CA ASN A 270 -1.53 20.08 5.29
C ASN A 270 -0.07 19.66 5.12
N LEU A 271 0.24 18.85 4.11
CA LEU A 271 1.59 18.44 3.79
C LEU A 271 2.46 19.63 3.36
N ARG A 272 1.94 20.51 2.48
CA ARG A 272 2.65 21.73 2.06
C ARG A 272 2.92 22.67 3.23
N HIS A 273 1.95 22.87 4.14
CA HIS A 273 2.16 23.70 5.35
C HIS A 273 3.25 23.11 6.28
N ARG A 274 3.48 21.82 6.22
CA ARG A 274 4.52 21.11 7.00
C ARG A 274 5.85 21.05 6.28
N GLY A 275 5.97 21.57 5.06
CA GLY A 275 7.18 21.49 4.22
C GLY A 275 7.49 20.08 3.70
N VAL A 276 6.48 19.23 3.57
CA VAL A 276 6.60 17.90 2.96
C VAL A 276 6.48 18.06 1.44
N GLU A 277 7.56 17.81 0.71
CA GLU A 277 7.67 18.07 -0.73
C GLU A 277 7.69 16.78 -1.59
N HIS A 278 7.87 15.62 -0.96
CA HIS A 278 7.96 14.31 -1.64
C HIS A 278 6.61 13.65 -1.89
N VAL A 279 5.51 14.35 -1.67
CA VAL A 279 4.14 13.85 -1.89
C VAL A 279 3.40 14.78 -2.85
N ASP A 280 3.04 14.24 -4.00
CA ASP A 280 2.22 14.92 -5.00
C ASP A 280 0.78 14.43 -4.95
N VAL A 281 -0.17 15.35 -4.93
CA VAL A 281 -1.61 15.05 -5.00
C VAL A 281 -2.16 15.48 -6.36
N HIS A 282 -2.60 14.50 -7.14
CA HIS A 282 -3.14 14.71 -8.47
C HIS A 282 -4.65 14.45 -8.50
N ARG A 283 -5.45 15.51 -8.69
CA ARG A 283 -6.92 15.41 -8.79
C ARG A 283 -7.32 15.06 -10.21
N VAL A 284 -8.13 14.01 -10.35
CA VAL A 284 -8.65 13.54 -11.64
C VAL A 284 -10.18 13.56 -11.63
N PRO A 285 -10.85 13.76 -12.78
CA PRO A 285 -12.30 13.65 -12.86
C PRO A 285 -12.73 12.18 -12.75
N GLY A 286 -14.00 11.93 -12.34
CA GLY A 286 -14.61 10.61 -12.27
C GLY A 286 -14.63 10.01 -10.87
N GLY A 287 -15.03 8.74 -10.80
CA GLY A 287 -15.29 7.98 -9.58
C GLY A 287 -14.14 7.04 -9.18
N HIS A 288 -14.54 5.90 -8.57
CA HIS A 288 -13.62 4.92 -8.02
C HIS A 288 -13.05 3.97 -9.09
N GLU A 289 -12.42 4.53 -10.11
CA GLU A 289 -11.85 3.78 -11.24
C GLU A 289 -10.36 4.07 -11.36
N PHE A 290 -9.61 3.13 -11.97
CA PHE A 290 -8.22 3.34 -12.35
C PHE A 290 -8.11 3.27 -13.88
N ARG A 291 -8.57 4.34 -14.52
CA ARG A 291 -8.70 4.41 -15.98
C ARG A 291 -7.32 4.47 -16.67
N PRO A 292 -7.26 4.21 -17.98
CA PRO A 292 -6.00 4.22 -18.73
C PRO A 292 -5.17 5.50 -18.54
N ALA A 293 -5.79 6.68 -18.51
CA ALA A 293 -5.06 7.94 -18.35
C ALA A 293 -4.37 8.06 -16.97
N GLU A 294 -5.04 7.61 -15.92
CA GLU A 294 -4.47 7.60 -14.57
C GLU A 294 -3.38 6.52 -14.42
N ARG A 295 -3.53 5.37 -15.11
CA ARG A 295 -2.48 4.36 -15.16
C ARG A 295 -1.23 4.85 -15.88
N GLU A 296 -1.38 5.53 -17.03
CA GLU A 296 -0.23 6.14 -17.72
C GLU A 296 0.50 7.15 -16.81
N LEU A 297 -0.23 8.03 -16.13
CA LEU A 297 0.35 8.96 -15.15
C LEU A 297 1.15 8.22 -14.06
N ALA A 298 0.57 7.13 -13.53
CA ALA A 298 1.22 6.31 -12.51
C ALA A 298 2.50 5.63 -13.03
N TYR A 299 2.46 5.11 -14.26
CA TYR A 299 3.60 4.40 -14.86
C TYR A 299 4.73 5.37 -15.22
N ASP A 300 4.41 6.55 -15.75
CA ASP A 300 5.38 7.60 -16.02
C ASP A 300 6.06 8.08 -14.73
N PHE A 301 5.30 8.25 -13.65
CA PHE A 301 5.83 8.59 -12.34
C PHE A 301 6.81 7.52 -11.84
N LEU A 302 6.42 6.24 -11.86
CA LEU A 302 7.29 5.14 -11.46
C LEU A 302 8.55 5.06 -12.35
N ALA A 303 8.39 5.21 -13.67
CA ALA A 303 9.52 5.17 -14.60
C ALA A 303 10.51 6.30 -14.33
N HIS A 304 10.02 7.50 -14.01
CA HIS A 304 10.86 8.65 -13.70
C HIS A 304 11.68 8.43 -12.41
N HIS A 305 11.02 8.03 -11.33
CA HIS A 305 11.65 7.92 -10.00
C HIS A 305 12.43 6.62 -9.78
N LEU A 306 12.19 5.59 -10.60
CA LEU A 306 12.94 4.34 -10.57
C LEU A 306 13.97 4.24 -11.72
N ALA A 307 14.22 5.32 -12.46
CA ALA A 307 15.29 5.36 -13.45
C ALA A 307 16.65 5.12 -12.79
N ALA A 308 17.57 4.45 -13.52
CA ALA A 308 18.94 4.28 -13.03
C ALA A 308 19.58 5.65 -12.86
N SER A 309 20.24 5.85 -11.72
CA SER A 309 21.08 7.03 -11.51
C SER A 309 22.18 7.04 -12.60
N ARG A 310 22.27 8.15 -13.35
CA ARG A 310 23.30 8.34 -14.40
C ARG A 310 24.66 8.59 -13.77
#